data_bf9566d29f89aadf6b666fb81aa5f7e2
#
_entry.id   bf9566d29f89aadf6b666fb81aa5f7e2
#
_cell.length_a   1.000
_cell.length_b   1.000
_cell.length_c   1.000
_cell.angle_alpha   90.00
_cell.angle_beta   90.00
_cell.angle_gamma   90.00
#
_symmetry.space_group_name_H-M   'P 1'
#
loop_
_entity.id
_entity.type
_entity.pdbx_description
1 polymer ?
#
loop_
_entity_poly.entity_id
_entity_poly.type
_entity_poly.pdbx_seq_one_letter_code
_entity_poly.pdbx_strand_id
1 'polypeptide(L)'
;MTLDPRGPRFSAALTTIVFVIVLLTGSGWLALAQAVVFAVGAYDPRLTPYGLLYRYLIAPRLAPPAEREDGAPVRFAQAVGLIFALLTVAGYLSGLTVLGIVGALFALVAAFLNAVFGLCLGCEAYLLLRRLRAA
;
A
#
# COMPACT_ATOMS: atom_id res chain seq x y z
N MET A 1 -10.67 -10.22 11.16
CA MET A 1 -9.50 -10.58 10.32
C MET A 1 -8.23 -10.11 11.02
N THR A 2 -7.27 -10.99 11.19
CA THR A 2 -5.96 -10.65 11.75
C THR A 2 -4.87 -10.95 10.72
N LEU A 3 -3.78 -10.18 10.75
CA LEU A 3 -2.70 -10.25 9.79
C LEU A 3 -1.34 -10.42 10.49
N ASP A 4 -0.42 -11.10 9.82
CA ASP A 4 0.99 -11.07 10.15
C ASP A 4 1.54 -9.68 9.75
N PRO A 5 2.05 -8.86 10.70
CA PRO A 5 2.53 -7.50 10.37
C PRO A 5 3.64 -7.45 9.35
N ARG A 6 4.37 -8.55 9.16
CA ARG A 6 5.46 -8.63 8.18
C ARG A 6 4.95 -8.68 6.74
N GLY A 7 3.71 -9.16 6.53
CA GLY A 7 3.10 -9.22 5.20
C GLY A 7 2.87 -7.84 4.60
N PRO A 8 2.17 -6.93 5.29
CA PRO A 8 2.00 -5.56 4.81
C PRO A 8 3.31 -4.80 4.59
N ARG A 9 4.32 -5.03 5.42
CA ARG A 9 5.65 -4.42 5.23
C ARG A 9 6.32 -4.94 3.96
N PHE A 10 6.21 -6.23 3.68
CA PHE A 10 6.71 -6.82 2.44
C PHE A 10 6.00 -6.22 1.23
N SER A 11 4.67 -6.11 1.29
CA SER A 11 3.87 -5.47 0.23
C SER A 11 4.27 -4.01 0.03
N ALA A 12 4.53 -3.28 1.12
CA ALA A 12 4.98 -1.90 1.06
C ALA A 12 6.35 -1.77 0.39
N ALA A 13 7.26 -2.71 0.63
CA ALA A 13 8.56 -2.72 -0.04
C ALA A 13 8.41 -2.88 -1.56
N LEU A 14 7.57 -3.80 -1.99
CA LEU A 14 7.30 -3.98 -3.42
C LEU A 14 6.59 -2.76 -4.03
N THR A 15 5.64 -2.18 -3.30
CA THR A 15 4.94 -0.96 -3.72
C THR A 15 5.92 0.20 -3.87
N THR A 16 6.88 0.32 -2.96
CA THR A 16 7.94 1.33 -3.05
C THR A 16 8.72 1.19 -4.35
N ILE A 17 9.12 -0.03 -4.69
CA ILE A 17 9.84 -0.31 -5.94
C ILE A 17 8.99 0.09 -7.14
N VAL A 18 7.71 -0.28 -7.14
CA VAL A 18 6.80 0.04 -8.24
C VAL A 18 6.70 1.55 -8.43
N PHE A 19 6.51 2.33 -7.36
CA PHE A 19 6.38 3.79 -7.50
C PHE A 19 7.69 4.47 -7.86
N VAL A 20 8.84 3.92 -7.47
CA VAL A 20 10.13 4.41 -7.99
C VAL A 20 10.17 4.25 -9.51
N ILE A 21 9.79 3.09 -10.01
CA ILE A 21 9.75 2.83 -11.46
C ILE A 21 8.74 3.74 -12.15
N VAL A 22 7.56 3.95 -11.56
CA VAL A 22 6.55 4.88 -12.09
C VAL A 22 7.12 6.28 -12.22
N LEU A 23 7.81 6.78 -11.20
CA LEU A 23 8.40 8.12 -11.23
C LEU A 23 9.52 8.23 -12.27
N LEU A 24 10.32 7.18 -12.43
CA LEU A 24 11.42 7.20 -13.39
C LEU A 24 10.93 7.09 -14.85
N THR A 25 9.85 6.37 -15.09
CA THR A 25 9.35 6.09 -16.45
C THR A 25 8.14 6.93 -16.83
N GLY A 26 7.42 7.50 -15.87
CA GLY A 26 6.16 8.19 -16.11
C GLY A 26 5.04 7.25 -16.59
N SER A 27 5.11 5.96 -16.25
CA SER A 27 4.15 4.95 -16.73
C SER A 27 2.85 4.99 -15.95
N GLY A 28 1.81 5.61 -16.51
CA GLY A 28 0.47 5.57 -15.96
C GLY A 28 -0.14 4.16 -15.96
N TRP A 29 0.25 3.32 -16.90
CA TRP A 29 -0.24 1.95 -16.97
C TRP A 29 0.31 1.08 -15.83
N LEU A 30 1.58 1.26 -15.46
CA LEU A 30 2.14 0.58 -14.29
C LEU A 30 1.44 1.06 -13.01
N ALA A 31 1.16 2.36 -12.91
CA ALA A 31 0.39 2.90 -11.78
C ALA A 31 -1.02 2.31 -11.74
N LEU A 32 -1.64 2.06 -12.90
CA LEU A 32 -2.96 1.42 -12.96
C LEU A 32 -2.89 -0.02 -12.43
N ALA A 33 -1.86 -0.77 -12.79
CA ALA A 33 -1.66 -2.12 -12.25
C ALA A 33 -1.55 -2.09 -10.73
N GLN A 34 -0.79 -1.12 -10.19
CA GLN A 34 -0.67 -0.95 -8.74
C GLN A 34 -2.01 -0.52 -8.11
N ALA A 35 -2.81 0.29 -8.81
CA ALA A 35 -4.14 0.66 -8.34
C ALA A 35 -5.04 -0.57 -8.18
N VAL A 36 -4.97 -1.51 -9.11
CA VAL A 36 -5.71 -2.79 -9.01
C VAL A 36 -5.24 -3.57 -7.78
N VAL A 37 -3.94 -3.61 -7.51
CA VAL A 37 -3.41 -4.26 -6.31
C VAL A 37 -3.97 -3.60 -5.05
N PHE A 38 -4.00 -2.27 -4.98
CA PHE A 38 -4.58 -1.55 -3.85
C PHE A 38 -6.08 -1.83 -3.70
N ALA A 39 -6.82 -1.92 -4.80
CA ALA A 39 -8.25 -2.23 -4.75
C ALA A 39 -8.50 -3.61 -4.15
N VAL A 40 -7.72 -4.61 -4.57
CA VAL A 40 -7.78 -5.95 -3.96
C VAL A 40 -7.41 -5.89 -2.48
N GLY A 41 -6.37 -5.12 -2.13
CA GLY A 41 -5.93 -4.96 -0.75
C GLY A 41 -6.95 -4.25 0.14
N ALA A 42 -7.75 -3.34 -0.42
CA ALA A 42 -8.84 -2.71 0.32
C ALA A 42 -9.96 -3.70 0.65
N TYR A 43 -10.13 -4.71 -0.18
CA TYR A 43 -11.06 -5.80 0.08
C TYR A 43 -10.45 -6.81 1.07
N ASP A 44 -9.27 -7.35 0.75
CA ASP A 44 -8.55 -8.28 1.64
C ASP A 44 -7.05 -8.23 1.30
N PRO A 45 -6.20 -7.68 2.19
CA PRO A 45 -4.76 -7.57 1.93
C PRO A 45 -4.07 -8.92 1.68
N ARG A 46 -4.65 -10.01 2.18
CA ARG A 46 -4.08 -11.35 2.00
C ARG A 46 -4.25 -11.88 0.57
N LEU A 47 -5.16 -11.30 -0.20
CA LEU A 47 -5.47 -11.74 -1.57
C LEU A 47 -4.68 -10.98 -2.64
N THR A 48 -3.95 -9.93 -2.27
CA THR A 48 -3.10 -9.21 -3.24
C THR A 48 -2.00 -10.11 -3.77
N PRO A 49 -1.47 -9.85 -4.99
CA PRO A 49 -0.32 -10.60 -5.49
C PRO A 49 0.86 -10.60 -4.50
N TYR A 50 1.11 -9.46 -3.86
CA TYR A 50 2.19 -9.32 -2.88
C TYR A 50 1.90 -10.12 -1.61
N GLY A 51 0.65 -10.09 -1.15
CA GLY A 51 0.23 -10.86 0.03
C GLY A 51 0.30 -12.36 -0.21
N LEU A 52 -0.11 -12.81 -1.40
CA LEU A 52 -0.01 -14.22 -1.78
C LEU A 52 1.45 -14.66 -1.90
N LEU A 53 2.29 -13.83 -2.50
CA LEU A 53 3.72 -14.09 -2.61
C LEU A 53 4.36 -14.23 -1.23
N TYR A 54 4.05 -13.33 -0.32
CA TYR A 54 4.53 -13.41 1.06
C TYR A 54 4.07 -14.69 1.73
N ARG A 55 2.79 -14.99 1.64
CA ARG A 55 2.16 -16.12 2.32
C ARG A 55 2.73 -17.46 1.89
N TYR A 56 2.99 -17.63 0.59
CA TYR A 56 3.40 -18.91 0.05
C TYR A 56 4.91 -19.09 -0.07
N LEU A 57 5.68 -18.01 -0.24
CA LEU A 57 7.11 -18.08 -0.47
C LEU A 57 7.95 -17.65 0.73
N ILE A 58 7.51 -16.70 1.52
CA ILE A 58 8.31 -16.09 2.57
C ILE A 58 7.88 -16.54 3.95
N ALA A 59 6.60 -16.51 4.25
CA ALA A 59 6.09 -16.87 5.57
C ALA A 59 6.47 -18.31 6.00
N PRO A 60 6.46 -19.33 5.11
CA PRO A 60 6.84 -20.69 5.51
C PRO A 60 8.31 -20.82 5.92
N ARG A 61 9.15 -19.87 5.52
CA ARG A 61 10.58 -19.86 5.85
C ARG A 61 10.89 -19.08 7.12
N LEU A 62 9.88 -18.41 7.69
CA LEU A 62 10.01 -17.62 8.90
C LEU A 62 9.30 -18.32 10.05
N ALA A 63 9.74 -18.00 11.28
CA ALA A 63 9.03 -18.43 12.48
C ALA A 63 7.61 -17.83 12.48
N PRO A 64 6.63 -18.47 13.16
CA PRO A 64 5.31 -17.87 13.32
C PRO A 64 5.43 -16.45 13.89
N PRO A 65 4.54 -15.52 13.51
CA PRO A 65 4.62 -14.15 14.00
C PRO A 65 4.35 -14.10 15.50
N ALA A 66 5.14 -13.32 16.22
CA ALA A 66 4.95 -13.10 17.66
C ALA A 66 3.69 -12.28 17.92
N GLU A 67 3.33 -11.40 16.99
CA GLU A 67 2.16 -10.53 17.07
C GLU A 67 1.34 -10.63 15.80
N ARG A 68 0.02 -10.41 15.95
CA ARG A 68 -0.88 -10.25 14.82
C ARG A 68 -1.59 -8.92 14.97
N GLU A 69 -1.87 -8.28 13.84
CA GLU A 69 -2.57 -7.00 13.83
C GLU A 69 -3.95 -7.13 13.22
N ASP A 70 -4.85 -6.19 13.57
CA ASP A 70 -6.17 -6.08 12.99
C ASP A 70 -6.02 -5.72 11.50
N GLY A 71 -6.81 -6.37 10.65
CA GLY A 71 -6.82 -6.10 9.22
C GLY A 71 -7.55 -4.82 8.83
N ALA A 72 -8.41 -4.27 9.67
CA ALA A 72 -9.21 -3.11 9.31
C ALA A 72 -8.36 -1.85 9.02
N PRO A 73 -7.36 -1.48 9.85
CA PRO A 73 -6.48 -0.36 9.50
C PRO A 73 -5.69 -0.59 8.21
N VAL A 74 -5.25 -1.81 7.96
CA VAL A 74 -4.51 -2.15 6.74
C VAL A 74 -5.40 -2.00 5.51
N ARG A 75 -6.64 -2.46 5.59
CA ARG A 75 -7.61 -2.30 4.50
C ARG A 75 -7.88 -0.83 4.20
N PHE A 76 -8.02 -0.01 5.23
CA PHE A 76 -8.17 1.43 5.07
C PHE A 76 -6.93 2.05 4.40
N ALA A 77 -5.74 1.65 4.83
CA ALA A 77 -4.49 2.12 4.22
C ALA A 77 -4.41 1.75 2.73
N GLN A 78 -4.86 0.55 2.36
CA GLN A 78 -4.91 0.14 0.95
C GLN A 78 -5.90 1.01 0.17
N ALA A 79 -7.04 1.36 0.75
CA ALA A 79 -8.00 2.24 0.10
C ALA A 79 -7.42 3.65 -0.12
N VAL A 80 -6.68 4.18 0.85
CA VAL A 80 -5.98 5.46 0.70
C VAL A 80 -4.91 5.35 -0.40
N GLY A 81 -4.17 4.26 -0.41
CA GLY A 81 -3.19 4.00 -1.48
C GLY A 81 -3.85 3.96 -2.85
N LEU A 82 -5.03 3.36 -2.95
CA LEU A 82 -5.81 3.34 -4.20
C LEU A 82 -6.12 4.76 -4.69
N ILE A 83 -6.52 5.65 -3.80
CA ILE A 83 -6.80 7.05 -4.15
C ILE A 83 -5.56 7.70 -4.77
N PHE A 84 -4.40 7.59 -4.13
CA PHE A 84 -3.17 8.17 -4.66
C PHE A 84 -2.71 7.50 -5.95
N ALA A 85 -2.89 6.19 -6.08
CA ALA A 85 -2.59 5.49 -7.32
C ALA A 85 -3.50 5.96 -8.47
N LEU A 86 -4.79 6.18 -8.21
CA LEU A 86 -5.70 6.70 -9.22
C LEU A 86 -5.37 8.14 -9.62
N LEU A 87 -4.93 8.98 -8.67
CA LEU A 87 -4.43 10.33 -9.00
C LEU A 87 -3.19 10.24 -9.89
N THR A 88 -2.30 9.31 -9.61
CA THR A 88 -1.12 9.07 -10.44
C THR A 88 -1.51 8.65 -11.84
N VAL A 89 -2.43 7.70 -11.97
CA VAL A 89 -2.95 7.23 -13.27
C VAL A 89 -3.56 8.40 -14.03
N ALA A 90 -4.48 9.13 -13.40
CA ALA A 90 -5.16 10.25 -14.03
C ALA A 90 -4.15 11.32 -14.49
N GLY A 91 -3.15 11.62 -13.67
CA GLY A 91 -2.14 12.61 -14.01
C GLY A 91 -1.31 12.20 -15.22
N TYR A 92 -0.74 11.02 -15.21
CA TYR A 92 0.14 10.59 -16.31
C TYR A 92 -0.61 10.28 -17.60
N LEU A 93 -1.79 9.67 -17.53
CA LEU A 93 -2.54 9.30 -18.73
C LEU A 93 -3.25 10.49 -19.38
N SER A 94 -3.57 11.53 -18.60
CA SER A 94 -4.23 12.73 -19.13
C SER A 94 -3.26 13.82 -19.58
N GLY A 95 -1.95 13.64 -19.35
CA GLY A 95 -0.95 14.63 -19.65
C GLY A 95 -0.69 15.65 -18.54
N LEU A 96 -1.38 15.53 -17.39
CA LEU A 96 -1.16 16.36 -16.21
C LEU A 96 -0.02 15.76 -15.38
N THR A 97 1.19 15.85 -15.89
CA THR A 97 2.37 15.18 -15.33
C THR A 97 2.63 15.57 -13.87
N VAL A 98 2.42 16.84 -13.51
CA VAL A 98 2.61 17.31 -12.13
C VAL A 98 1.69 16.58 -11.17
N LEU A 99 0.41 16.38 -11.55
CA LEU A 99 -0.54 15.62 -10.74
C LEU A 99 -0.08 14.17 -10.57
N GLY A 100 0.41 13.56 -11.65
CA GLY A 100 0.94 12.20 -11.60
C GLY A 100 2.14 12.07 -10.67
N ILE A 101 3.07 13.02 -10.75
CA ILE A 101 4.26 13.05 -9.89
C ILE A 101 3.87 13.23 -8.42
N VAL A 102 2.97 14.17 -8.12
CA VAL A 102 2.55 14.43 -6.74
C VAL A 102 1.88 13.20 -6.15
N GLY A 103 0.95 12.57 -6.88
CA GLY A 103 0.29 11.35 -6.41
C GLY A 103 1.29 10.23 -6.15
N ALA A 104 2.23 10.02 -7.08
CA ALA A 104 3.25 8.99 -6.96
C ALA A 104 4.20 9.25 -5.78
N LEU A 105 4.59 10.51 -5.55
CA LEU A 105 5.47 10.86 -4.44
C LEU A 105 4.82 10.60 -3.09
N PHE A 106 3.54 10.97 -2.91
CA PHE A 106 2.83 10.67 -1.67
C PHE A 106 2.71 9.17 -1.44
N ALA A 107 2.37 8.41 -2.48
CA ALA A 107 2.28 6.97 -2.37
C ALA A 107 3.64 6.34 -2.06
N LEU A 108 4.70 6.82 -2.70
CA LEU A 108 6.06 6.34 -2.49
C LEU A 108 6.52 6.58 -1.05
N VAL A 109 6.34 7.80 -0.53
CA VAL A 109 6.73 8.14 0.83
C VAL A 109 5.98 7.28 1.84
N ALA A 110 4.68 7.13 1.68
CA ALA A 110 3.88 6.31 2.58
C ALA A 110 4.31 4.84 2.55
N ALA A 111 4.55 4.29 1.37
CA ALA A 111 5.01 2.90 1.22
C ALA A 111 6.41 2.70 1.78
N PHE A 112 7.31 3.65 1.53
CA PHE A 112 8.68 3.59 2.03
C PHE A 112 8.73 3.61 3.56
N LEU A 113 7.97 4.51 4.19
CA LEU A 113 7.90 4.59 5.65
C LEU A 113 7.39 3.29 6.26
N ASN A 114 6.38 2.67 5.64
CA ASN A 114 5.88 1.40 6.11
C ASN A 114 6.92 0.29 5.94
N ALA A 115 7.60 0.24 4.80
CA ALA A 115 8.57 -0.81 4.51
C ALA A 115 9.78 -0.75 5.43
N VAL A 116 10.35 0.45 5.63
CA VAL A 116 11.62 0.63 6.34
C VAL A 116 11.39 0.77 7.84
N PHE A 117 10.44 1.59 8.25
CA PHE A 117 10.21 1.93 9.67
C PHE A 117 9.02 1.21 10.28
N GLY A 118 8.25 0.47 9.50
CA GLY A 118 7.01 -0.14 9.97
C GLY A 118 5.91 0.88 10.28
N LEU A 119 6.07 2.13 9.84
CA LEU A 119 5.10 3.20 10.07
C LEU A 119 4.08 3.24 8.94
N CYS A 120 2.89 2.69 9.18
CA CYS A 120 1.79 2.74 8.24
C CYS A 120 0.99 4.02 8.46
N LEU A 121 1.17 5.01 7.54
CA LEU A 121 0.48 6.29 7.68
C LEU A 121 -1.05 6.13 7.55
N GLY A 122 -1.51 5.26 6.65
CA GLY A 122 -2.94 5.00 6.51
C GLY A 122 -3.53 4.31 7.74
N CYS A 123 -2.77 3.38 8.35
CA CYS A 123 -3.20 2.72 9.59
C CYS A 123 -3.30 3.73 10.74
N GLU A 124 -2.34 4.65 10.86
CA GLU A 124 -2.36 5.70 11.87
C GLU A 124 -3.54 6.65 11.66
N ALA A 125 -3.81 7.02 10.41
CA ALA A 125 -4.97 7.85 10.08
C ALA A 125 -6.28 7.16 10.46
N TYR A 126 -6.40 5.85 10.20
CA TYR A 126 -7.58 5.09 10.58
C TYR A 126 -7.79 5.10 12.10
N LEU A 127 -6.72 4.87 12.86
CA LEU A 127 -6.80 4.85 14.32
C LEU A 127 -7.16 6.24 14.86
N LEU A 128 -6.64 7.31 14.26
CA LEU A 128 -6.98 8.67 14.64
C LEU A 128 -8.45 8.96 14.39
N LEU A 129 -8.99 8.56 13.23
CA LEU A 129 -10.40 8.74 12.90
C LEU A 129 -11.30 7.98 13.87
N ARG A 130 -10.91 6.77 14.28
CA ARG A 130 -11.65 6.01 15.29
C ARG A 130 -11.68 6.73 16.62
N ARG A 131 -10.56 7.30 17.06
CA ARG A 131 -10.49 8.05 18.30
C ARG A 131 -11.41 9.28 18.27
N LEU A 132 -11.42 9.99 17.14
CA LEU A 132 -12.27 11.18 16.97
C LEU A 132 -13.75 10.80 16.99
N ARG A 133 -14.13 9.66 16.45
CA ARG A 133 -15.50 9.19 16.49
C ARG A 133 -15.94 8.74 17.87
N ALA A 134 -15.02 8.18 18.65
CA ALA A 134 -15.30 7.70 20.00
C ALA A 134 -15.34 8.80 21.05
N ALA A 135 -14.80 9.99 20.72
CA ALA A 135 -14.71 11.11 21.64
C ALA A 135 -16.04 11.84 21.84
#